data_49268432e794c9e22bde4e4e14b225e9
#
_entry.id   49268432e794c9e22bde4e4e14b225e9
#
_cell.length_a   1.000
_cell.length_b   1.000
_cell.length_c   1.000
_cell.angle_alpha   90.00
_cell.angle_beta   90.00
_cell.angle_gamma   90.00
#
_symmetry.space_group_name_H-M   'P 1'
#
loop_
_entity.id
_entity.type
_entity.pdbx_description
1 polymer ?
#
loop_
_entity_poly.entity_id
_entity_poly.type
_entity_poly.pdbx_seq_one_letter_code
_entity_poly.pdbx_strand_id
1 'polypeptide(L)'
;MSVLVLMSGSESRLDAIAQDFADQGFNEPVWTAADAFDPAAVEMIVAWKPDLLDWSTFNKPLVQSFGAGVDHLLSAGLPTDWPVARFMSQSLKDRMARYVGAQLNNWQLDMPLLLRAEDARQWAWHNGTYGERVLVLGMGELGQTVAQALLAQGYAVDGWSRSGRTIAGVQALTGDAGLSEGLARCDYLINLLPLTDATRGFLNADLFRRCQQKPVVMNVGRGGSLVDADLLTAIDNGQLGGAVLDVFNTEPLPADHDFWSHPLVRVTPHIASTSEPSEVIALAIENLKRHRAGDAPLFPVDLSQEY
;
A
#
# COMPACT_ATOMS: atom_id res chain seq x y z
N MET A 1 32.93 1.54 -1.53
CA MET A 1 31.69 1.33 -2.27
C MET A 1 30.88 0.32 -1.50
N SER A 2 29.64 0.65 -1.12
CA SER A 2 28.91 -0.20 -0.19
C SER A 2 27.43 0.11 -0.14
N VAL A 3 26.66 -0.85 0.33
CA VAL A 3 25.23 -0.74 0.59
C VAL A 3 25.00 -0.71 2.10
N LEU A 4 24.11 0.16 2.55
CA LEU A 4 23.65 0.20 3.94
C LEU A 4 22.20 -0.25 3.99
N VAL A 5 21.88 -1.21 4.84
CA VAL A 5 20.50 -1.71 5.09
C VAL A 5 19.98 -1.08 6.38
N LEU A 6 18.94 -0.27 6.25
CA LEU A 6 18.28 0.42 7.36
C LEU A 6 16.85 -0.06 7.47
N MET A 7 16.62 -1.03 8.34
CA MET A 7 15.28 -1.61 8.53
C MET A 7 15.01 -1.84 10.01
N SER A 8 13.79 -1.55 10.43
CA SER A 8 13.30 -2.04 11.72
C SER A 8 13.13 -3.55 11.66
N GLY A 9 13.69 -4.29 12.62
CA GLY A 9 13.57 -5.74 12.66
C GLY A 9 14.61 -6.42 13.54
N SER A 10 14.57 -7.75 13.59
CA SER A 10 15.57 -8.53 14.32
C SER A 10 16.90 -8.60 13.56
N GLU A 11 17.97 -8.79 14.29
CA GLU A 11 19.31 -8.99 13.73
C GLU A 11 19.36 -10.10 12.68
N SER A 12 18.66 -11.23 12.96
CA SER A 12 18.54 -12.37 12.05
C SER A 12 17.87 -12.01 10.70
N ARG A 13 16.98 -11.02 10.68
CA ARG A 13 16.37 -10.55 9.44
C ARG A 13 17.34 -9.68 8.61
N LEU A 14 18.16 -8.89 9.28
CA LEU A 14 19.20 -8.09 8.63
C LEU A 14 20.28 -8.99 8.03
N ASP A 15 20.70 -10.03 8.76
CA ASP A 15 21.65 -11.03 8.26
C ASP A 15 21.12 -11.77 7.03
N ALA A 16 19.82 -12.14 7.03
CA ALA A 16 19.19 -12.77 5.88
C ALA A 16 19.21 -11.86 4.63
N ILE A 17 18.98 -10.57 4.80
CA ILE A 17 19.04 -9.59 3.69
C ILE A 17 20.47 -9.44 3.18
N ALA A 18 21.46 -9.38 4.05
CA ALA A 18 22.86 -9.35 3.65
C ALA A 18 23.26 -10.63 2.88
N GLN A 19 22.75 -11.79 3.32
CA GLN A 19 22.96 -13.05 2.61
C GLN A 19 22.28 -13.04 1.22
N ASP A 20 21.06 -12.49 1.10
CA ASP A 20 20.37 -12.35 -0.20
C ASP A 20 21.19 -11.55 -1.22
N PHE A 21 21.91 -10.49 -0.78
CA PHE A 21 22.85 -9.77 -1.64
C PHE A 21 23.97 -10.67 -2.15
N ALA A 22 24.59 -11.46 -1.26
CA ALA A 22 25.67 -12.38 -1.62
C ALA A 22 25.18 -13.49 -2.56
N ASP A 23 24.01 -14.06 -2.33
CA ASP A 23 23.40 -15.11 -3.15
C ASP A 23 23.09 -14.62 -4.57
N GLN A 24 22.88 -13.31 -4.74
CA GLN A 24 22.69 -12.67 -6.05
C GLN A 24 23.99 -12.15 -6.67
N GLY A 25 25.14 -12.56 -6.11
CA GLY A 25 26.46 -12.26 -6.65
C GLY A 25 26.97 -10.85 -6.36
N PHE A 26 26.40 -10.17 -5.38
CA PHE A 26 26.91 -8.88 -4.91
C PHE A 26 28.05 -9.14 -3.90
N ASN A 27 29.28 -8.76 -4.29
CA ASN A 27 30.50 -9.08 -3.54
C ASN A 27 31.09 -7.87 -2.80
N GLU A 28 30.36 -6.77 -2.74
CA GLU A 28 30.79 -5.57 -2.05
C GLU A 28 30.22 -5.54 -0.62
N PRO A 29 30.76 -4.70 0.29
CA PRO A 29 30.28 -4.60 1.66
C PRO A 29 28.78 -4.23 1.71
N VAL A 30 28.00 -5.00 2.49
CA VAL A 30 26.63 -4.71 2.89
C VAL A 30 26.64 -4.51 4.39
N TRP A 31 26.36 -3.30 4.84
CA TRP A 31 26.34 -2.91 6.24
C TRP A 31 24.93 -2.81 6.78
N THR A 32 24.80 -2.99 8.06
CA THR A 32 23.59 -2.73 8.85
C THR A 32 23.84 -1.57 9.81
N ALA A 33 22.81 -1.10 10.50
CA ALA A 33 22.96 -0.06 11.52
C ALA A 33 23.82 -0.49 12.72
N ALA A 34 24.07 -1.78 12.90
CA ALA A 34 24.91 -2.32 13.98
C ALA A 34 26.40 -2.33 13.62
N ASP A 35 26.75 -2.17 12.34
CA ASP A 35 28.13 -2.22 11.88
C ASP A 35 28.82 -0.86 12.02
N ALA A 36 30.15 -0.89 12.15
CA ALA A 36 30.98 0.30 12.02
C ALA A 36 31.26 0.56 10.53
N PHE A 37 30.70 1.63 9.98
CA PHE A 37 30.88 2.02 8.59
C PHE A 37 31.19 3.52 8.45
N ASP A 38 31.76 3.89 7.32
CA ASP A 38 31.92 5.30 6.94
C ASP A 38 30.70 5.75 6.12
N PRO A 39 29.85 6.66 6.65
CA PRO A 39 28.68 7.16 5.92
C PRO A 39 29.03 7.77 4.56
N ALA A 40 30.21 8.39 4.40
CA ALA A 40 30.62 8.98 3.13
C ALA A 40 30.95 7.94 2.05
N ALA A 41 31.21 6.68 2.43
CA ALA A 41 31.49 5.58 1.52
C ALA A 41 30.21 4.81 1.08
N VAL A 42 29.04 5.14 1.64
CA VAL A 42 27.75 4.52 1.28
C VAL A 42 27.27 5.08 -0.06
N GLU A 43 27.04 4.20 -1.04
CA GLU A 43 26.51 4.58 -2.35
C GLU A 43 25.00 4.30 -2.48
N MET A 44 24.49 3.36 -1.70
CA MET A 44 23.07 3.04 -1.65
C MET A 44 22.61 2.74 -0.23
N ILE A 45 21.41 3.19 0.09
CA ILE A 45 20.69 2.82 1.31
C ILE A 45 19.43 2.05 0.90
N VAL A 46 19.27 0.81 1.40
CA VAL A 46 18.02 0.06 1.30
C VAL A 46 17.27 0.22 2.61
N ALA A 47 16.09 0.86 2.57
CA ALA A 47 15.42 1.31 3.78
C ALA A 47 13.96 0.88 3.90
N TRP A 48 13.57 0.52 5.13
CA TRP A 48 12.17 0.34 5.53
C TRP A 48 11.94 0.80 6.96
N LYS A 49 11.12 1.87 7.12
CA LYS A 49 10.86 2.51 8.42
C LYS A 49 12.17 2.73 9.20
N PRO A 50 13.18 3.43 8.62
CA PRO A 50 14.43 3.66 9.31
C PRO A 50 14.19 4.55 10.53
N ASP A 51 15.01 4.37 11.56
CA ASP A 51 15.07 5.31 12.67
C ASP A 51 15.57 6.68 12.19
N LEU A 52 15.38 7.72 13.02
CA LEU A 52 15.91 9.04 12.72
C LEU A 52 17.44 8.99 12.66
N LEU A 53 17.98 9.46 11.53
CA LEU A 53 19.42 9.50 11.27
C LEU A 53 19.87 10.92 10.99
N ASP A 54 21.15 11.18 11.24
CA ASP A 54 21.80 12.38 10.72
C ASP A 54 22.17 12.18 9.24
N TRP A 55 21.23 12.49 8.36
CA TRP A 55 21.39 12.37 6.91
C TRP A 55 22.55 13.24 6.37
N SER A 56 22.97 14.30 7.09
CA SER A 56 24.04 15.20 6.65
C SER A 56 25.42 14.54 6.58
N THR A 57 25.58 13.38 7.21
CA THR A 57 26.83 12.61 7.21
C THR A 57 27.05 11.81 5.92
N PHE A 58 25.99 11.62 5.11
CA PHE A 58 26.06 10.86 3.87
C PHE A 58 26.29 11.77 2.66
N ASN A 59 26.87 11.22 1.61
CA ASN A 59 27.12 11.92 0.35
C ASN A 59 26.03 11.63 -0.69
N LYS A 60 24.75 11.91 -0.38
CA LYS A 60 23.57 11.71 -1.25
C LYS A 60 23.52 10.34 -1.93
N PRO A 61 23.59 9.23 -1.21
CA PRO A 61 23.45 7.91 -1.78
C PRO A 61 22.08 7.72 -2.45
N LEU A 62 21.98 6.78 -3.38
CA LEU A 62 20.69 6.34 -3.86
C LEU A 62 19.93 5.65 -2.73
N VAL A 63 18.68 6.05 -2.47
CA VAL A 63 17.82 5.40 -1.47
C VAL A 63 16.80 4.51 -2.16
N GLN A 64 16.86 3.20 -1.88
CA GLN A 64 15.90 2.21 -2.33
C GLN A 64 14.91 1.91 -1.20
N SER A 65 13.64 2.30 -1.35
CA SER A 65 12.58 1.85 -0.45
C SER A 65 12.39 0.34 -0.61
N PHE A 66 12.25 -0.37 0.51
CA PHE A 66 11.93 -1.81 0.53
C PHE A 66 10.48 -2.10 0.13
N GLY A 67 9.62 -1.10 0.12
CA GLY A 67 8.21 -1.19 -0.26
C GLY A 67 7.83 -0.26 -1.40
N ALA A 68 6.56 -0.36 -1.81
CA ALA A 68 5.98 0.51 -2.84
C ALA A 68 5.75 1.95 -2.37
N GLY A 69 5.55 2.18 -1.08
CA GLY A 69 5.39 3.50 -0.48
C GLY A 69 6.71 4.06 0.05
N VAL A 70 6.81 5.39 0.12
CA VAL A 70 8.01 6.12 0.57
C VAL A 70 7.74 7.10 1.70
N ASP A 71 6.51 7.18 2.17
CA ASP A 71 6.07 8.03 3.28
C ASP A 71 6.90 7.86 4.55
N HIS A 72 7.36 6.65 4.83
CA HIS A 72 8.24 6.33 5.95
C HIS A 72 9.65 6.96 5.83
N LEU A 73 10.14 7.21 4.62
CA LEU A 73 11.41 7.89 4.38
C LEU A 73 11.30 9.39 4.66
N LEU A 74 10.19 10.01 4.22
CA LEU A 74 9.89 11.41 4.52
C LEU A 74 9.71 11.62 6.03
N SER A 75 9.00 10.72 6.70
CA SER A 75 8.80 10.76 8.16
C SER A 75 10.12 10.61 8.92
N ALA A 76 11.12 9.92 8.36
CA ALA A 76 12.46 9.81 8.90
C ALA A 76 13.36 11.03 8.57
N GLY A 77 12.80 12.06 7.93
CA GLY A 77 13.54 13.30 7.60
C GLY A 77 14.50 13.18 6.43
N LEU A 78 14.32 12.20 5.53
CA LEU A 78 15.15 12.08 4.33
C LEU A 78 15.07 13.35 3.49
N PRO A 79 16.22 13.95 3.08
CA PRO A 79 16.24 15.14 2.24
C PRO A 79 15.52 14.89 0.89
N THR A 80 14.68 15.82 0.48
CA THR A 80 13.83 15.68 -0.72
C THR A 80 14.59 15.79 -2.04
N ASP A 81 15.85 16.24 -2.00
CA ASP A 81 16.74 16.37 -3.16
C ASP A 81 17.63 15.13 -3.43
N TRP A 82 17.41 14.05 -2.67
CA TRP A 82 18.14 12.80 -2.85
C TRP A 82 17.49 11.91 -3.92
N PRO A 83 18.31 11.10 -4.66
CA PRO A 83 17.76 10.12 -5.57
C PRO A 83 17.09 8.99 -4.80
N VAL A 84 15.80 8.80 -5.04
CA VAL A 84 14.99 7.76 -4.39
C VAL A 84 14.32 6.88 -5.42
N ALA A 85 14.32 5.58 -5.16
CA ALA A 85 13.54 4.59 -5.89
C ALA A 85 12.64 3.80 -4.93
N ARG A 86 11.44 3.45 -5.39
CA ARG A 86 10.56 2.55 -4.65
C ARG A 86 10.66 1.13 -5.17
N PHE A 87 10.30 0.16 -4.32
CA PHE A 87 10.17 -1.21 -4.77
C PHE A 87 8.86 -1.38 -5.57
N MET A 88 8.98 -2.00 -6.72
CA MET A 88 7.84 -2.42 -7.55
C MET A 88 8.23 -3.65 -8.35
N SER A 89 7.42 -4.71 -8.29
CA SER A 89 7.60 -5.93 -9.06
C SER A 89 6.25 -6.43 -9.58
N GLN A 90 6.27 -7.36 -10.51
CA GLN A 90 5.05 -7.97 -11.01
C GLN A 90 4.37 -8.80 -9.92
N SER A 91 5.16 -9.53 -9.11
CA SER A 91 4.62 -10.33 -8.00
C SER A 91 3.90 -9.46 -6.95
N LEU A 92 4.46 -8.28 -6.62
CA LEU A 92 3.84 -7.31 -5.73
C LEU A 92 2.48 -6.85 -6.27
N LYS A 93 2.42 -6.51 -7.56
CA LYS A 93 1.18 -6.09 -8.23
C LYS A 93 0.13 -7.20 -8.25
N ASP A 94 0.54 -8.42 -8.57
CA ASP A 94 -0.34 -9.58 -8.62
C ASP A 94 -0.89 -9.95 -7.23
N ARG A 95 -0.07 -9.86 -6.17
CA ARG A 95 -0.50 -10.07 -4.78
C ARG A 95 -1.59 -9.08 -4.39
N MET A 96 -1.40 -7.78 -4.67
CA MET A 96 -2.41 -6.76 -4.40
C MET A 96 -3.73 -7.07 -5.13
N ALA A 97 -3.67 -7.39 -6.41
CA ALA A 97 -4.86 -7.71 -7.20
C ALA A 97 -5.59 -8.95 -6.67
N ARG A 98 -4.85 -10.01 -6.30
CA ARG A 98 -5.41 -11.23 -5.70
C ARG A 98 -6.05 -10.95 -4.35
N TYR A 99 -5.39 -10.16 -3.50
CA TYR A 99 -5.93 -9.79 -2.20
C TYR A 99 -7.26 -9.04 -2.35
N VAL A 100 -7.28 -8.00 -3.17
CA VAL A 100 -8.51 -7.21 -3.40
C VAL A 100 -9.64 -8.09 -3.92
N GLY A 101 -9.39 -8.92 -4.94
CA GLY A 101 -10.41 -9.84 -5.48
C GLY A 101 -10.91 -10.85 -4.43
N ALA A 102 -10.01 -11.42 -3.63
CA ALA A 102 -10.38 -12.33 -2.54
C ALA A 102 -11.25 -11.65 -1.49
N GLN A 103 -10.91 -10.42 -1.08
CA GLN A 103 -11.69 -9.69 -0.09
C GLN A 103 -13.08 -9.29 -0.61
N LEU A 104 -13.21 -8.92 -1.88
CA LEU A 104 -14.52 -8.66 -2.50
C LEU A 104 -15.38 -9.94 -2.51
N ASN A 105 -14.82 -11.08 -2.91
CA ASN A 105 -15.54 -12.36 -2.89
C ASN A 105 -15.93 -12.78 -1.47
N ASN A 106 -15.02 -12.63 -0.50
CA ASN A 106 -15.31 -12.90 0.92
C ASN A 106 -16.46 -12.03 1.44
N TRP A 107 -16.48 -10.76 1.02
CA TRP A 107 -17.56 -9.85 1.41
C TRP A 107 -18.89 -10.24 0.78
N GLN A 108 -18.91 -10.49 -0.52
CA GLN A 108 -20.12 -10.86 -1.27
C GLN A 108 -20.76 -12.14 -0.73
N LEU A 109 -19.96 -13.11 -0.34
CA LEU A 109 -20.41 -14.38 0.23
C LEU A 109 -20.76 -14.30 1.73
N ASP A 110 -20.49 -13.17 2.39
CA ASP A 110 -20.51 -13.06 3.86
C ASP A 110 -19.78 -14.21 4.55
N MET A 111 -18.52 -14.44 4.12
CA MET A 111 -17.71 -15.56 4.64
C MET A 111 -17.64 -15.61 6.18
N PRO A 112 -17.60 -14.51 6.93
CA PRO A 112 -17.64 -14.57 8.39
C PRO A 112 -18.95 -15.16 8.95
N LEU A 113 -20.09 -14.92 8.30
CA LEU A 113 -21.33 -15.58 8.67
C LEU A 113 -21.25 -17.09 8.43
N LEU A 114 -20.75 -17.47 7.25
CA LEU A 114 -20.63 -18.88 6.88
C LEU A 114 -19.66 -19.63 7.80
N LEU A 115 -18.50 -19.04 8.15
CA LEU A 115 -17.55 -19.64 9.07
C LEU A 115 -18.15 -19.82 10.49
N ARG A 116 -18.87 -18.81 11.01
CA ARG A 116 -19.56 -18.95 12.30
C ARG A 116 -20.64 -20.03 12.25
N ALA A 117 -21.36 -20.13 11.13
CA ALA A 117 -22.38 -21.16 10.96
C ALA A 117 -21.77 -22.57 10.88
N GLU A 118 -20.60 -22.72 10.21
CA GLU A 118 -19.84 -23.96 10.16
C GLU A 118 -19.40 -24.40 11.56
N ASP A 119 -18.79 -23.49 12.35
CA ASP A 119 -18.40 -23.76 13.73
C ASP A 119 -19.58 -24.18 14.61
N ALA A 120 -20.72 -23.54 14.41
CA ALA A 120 -21.99 -23.86 15.10
C ALA A 120 -22.70 -25.10 14.53
N ARG A 121 -22.20 -25.72 13.45
CA ARG A 121 -22.85 -26.81 12.71
C ARG A 121 -24.26 -26.46 12.26
N GLN A 122 -24.47 -25.24 11.81
CA GLN A 122 -25.74 -24.73 11.32
C GLN A 122 -25.71 -24.62 9.79
N TRP A 123 -26.76 -25.10 9.13
CA TRP A 123 -26.96 -24.90 7.69
C TRP A 123 -27.53 -23.49 7.46
N ALA A 124 -26.62 -22.48 7.43
CA ALA A 124 -27.00 -21.09 7.20
C ALA A 124 -27.04 -20.81 5.69
N TRP A 125 -28.23 -20.75 5.15
CA TRP A 125 -28.41 -20.40 3.75
C TRP A 125 -28.63 -18.90 3.60
N HIS A 126 -27.89 -18.28 2.66
CA HIS A 126 -28.13 -16.89 2.28
C HIS A 126 -27.69 -16.63 0.84
N ASN A 127 -28.26 -15.60 0.20
CA ASN A 127 -28.03 -15.33 -1.22
C ASN A 127 -26.71 -14.61 -1.54
N GLY A 128 -25.97 -14.15 -0.56
CA GLY A 128 -24.88 -13.22 -0.77
C GLY A 128 -25.35 -11.80 -1.14
N THR A 129 -24.42 -10.88 -1.19
CA THR A 129 -24.66 -9.48 -1.61
C THR A 129 -23.67 -9.15 -2.72
N TYR A 130 -24.14 -9.05 -3.95
CA TYR A 130 -23.30 -8.85 -5.12
C TYR A 130 -23.37 -7.40 -5.59
N GLY A 131 -22.28 -6.67 -5.42
CA GLY A 131 -22.07 -5.37 -6.05
C GLY A 131 -21.37 -5.56 -7.40
N GLU A 132 -21.61 -4.64 -8.33
CA GLU A 132 -21.06 -4.73 -9.69
C GLU A 132 -20.06 -3.62 -10.00
N ARG A 133 -20.11 -2.52 -9.26
CA ARG A 133 -19.36 -1.30 -9.58
C ARG A 133 -18.29 -0.98 -8.54
N VAL A 134 -17.06 -0.84 -9.01
CA VAL A 134 -15.90 -0.54 -8.17
C VAL A 134 -15.34 0.82 -8.52
N LEU A 135 -15.10 1.66 -7.51
CA LEU A 135 -14.30 2.87 -7.63
C LEU A 135 -12.90 2.62 -7.02
N VAL A 136 -11.87 2.72 -7.85
CA VAL A 136 -10.46 2.64 -7.42
C VAL A 136 -9.91 4.06 -7.29
N LEU A 137 -9.52 4.45 -6.08
CA LEU A 137 -8.80 5.68 -5.79
C LEU A 137 -7.29 5.42 -5.89
N GLY A 138 -6.63 6.08 -6.84
CA GLY A 138 -5.20 5.89 -7.10
C GLY A 138 -4.92 4.93 -8.25
N MET A 139 -4.74 5.49 -9.46
CA MET A 139 -4.47 4.75 -10.69
C MET A 139 -2.96 4.69 -11.02
N GLY A 140 -2.13 4.46 -10.00
CA GLY A 140 -0.71 4.11 -10.13
C GLY A 140 -0.52 2.65 -10.58
N GLU A 141 0.70 2.12 -10.47
CA GLU A 141 1.04 0.75 -10.88
C GLU A 141 0.12 -0.31 -10.23
N LEU A 142 -0.09 -0.23 -8.92
CA LEU A 142 -0.96 -1.15 -8.19
C LEU A 142 -2.44 -0.97 -8.58
N GLY A 143 -2.92 0.28 -8.63
CA GLY A 143 -4.32 0.56 -8.95
C GLY A 143 -4.72 0.12 -10.35
N GLN A 144 -3.84 0.28 -11.34
CA GLN A 144 -4.08 -0.22 -12.70
C GLN A 144 -4.17 -1.74 -12.73
N THR A 145 -3.27 -2.45 -12.03
CA THR A 145 -3.28 -3.92 -11.98
C THR A 145 -4.55 -4.42 -11.28
N VAL A 146 -4.93 -3.79 -10.16
CA VAL A 146 -6.20 -4.10 -9.47
C VAL A 146 -7.40 -3.87 -10.40
N ALA A 147 -7.47 -2.71 -11.05
CA ALA A 147 -8.56 -2.37 -11.96
C ALA A 147 -8.69 -3.38 -13.12
N GLN A 148 -7.58 -3.76 -13.75
CA GLN A 148 -7.57 -4.78 -14.82
C GLN A 148 -8.03 -6.15 -14.32
N ALA A 149 -7.58 -6.58 -13.13
CA ALA A 149 -7.98 -7.85 -12.55
C ALA A 149 -9.49 -7.88 -12.21
N LEU A 150 -10.04 -6.76 -11.75
CA LEU A 150 -11.47 -6.64 -11.46
C LEU A 150 -12.33 -6.61 -12.74
N LEU A 151 -11.87 -5.93 -13.79
CA LEU A 151 -12.51 -5.99 -15.11
C LEU A 151 -12.57 -7.43 -15.63
N ALA A 152 -11.48 -8.19 -15.49
CA ALA A 152 -11.44 -9.59 -15.91
C ALA A 152 -12.39 -10.49 -15.10
N GLN A 153 -12.78 -10.08 -13.89
CA GLN A 153 -13.80 -10.74 -13.07
C GLN A 153 -15.24 -10.26 -13.35
N GLY A 154 -15.42 -9.32 -14.29
CA GLY A 154 -16.74 -8.83 -14.71
C GLY A 154 -17.24 -7.58 -13.98
N TYR A 155 -16.44 -6.96 -13.13
CA TYR A 155 -16.81 -5.68 -12.48
C TYR A 155 -16.78 -4.53 -13.48
N ALA A 156 -17.68 -3.56 -13.31
CA ALA A 156 -17.58 -2.24 -13.92
C ALA A 156 -16.63 -1.39 -13.05
N VAL A 157 -15.51 -0.92 -13.62
CA VAL A 157 -14.47 -0.23 -12.84
C VAL A 157 -14.35 1.23 -13.25
N ASP A 158 -14.45 2.11 -12.26
CA ASP A 158 -14.10 3.53 -12.35
C ASP A 158 -12.73 3.73 -11.68
N GLY A 159 -11.85 4.48 -12.32
CA GLY A 159 -10.53 4.79 -11.77
C GLY A 159 -10.36 6.29 -11.56
N TRP A 160 -10.23 6.72 -10.30
CA TRP A 160 -9.98 8.11 -9.98
C TRP A 160 -8.51 8.36 -9.70
N SER A 161 -7.96 9.39 -10.35
CA SER A 161 -6.59 9.86 -10.09
C SER A 161 -6.46 11.34 -10.43
N ARG A 162 -5.45 11.99 -9.82
CA ARG A 162 -5.12 13.39 -10.12
C ARG A 162 -4.79 13.63 -11.60
N SER A 163 -4.09 12.70 -12.22
CA SER A 163 -3.62 12.82 -13.61
C SER A 163 -4.65 12.36 -14.66
N GLY A 164 -5.78 11.77 -14.26
CA GLY A 164 -6.76 11.22 -15.19
C GLY A 164 -6.21 10.07 -16.03
N ARG A 165 -5.28 9.27 -15.48
CA ARG A 165 -4.68 8.15 -16.21
C ARG A 165 -5.74 7.17 -16.68
N THR A 166 -5.70 6.84 -17.98
CA THR A 166 -6.66 5.95 -18.63
C THR A 166 -6.05 4.57 -18.85
N ILE A 167 -6.86 3.53 -18.67
CA ILE A 167 -6.58 2.17 -19.12
C ILE A 167 -7.82 1.61 -19.82
N ALA A 168 -7.62 0.67 -20.74
CA ALA A 168 -8.72 0.09 -21.51
C ALA A 168 -9.77 -0.55 -20.60
N GLY A 169 -11.04 -0.23 -20.82
CA GLY A 169 -12.19 -0.76 -20.07
C GLY A 169 -12.47 -0.08 -18.72
N VAL A 170 -11.61 0.83 -18.24
CA VAL A 170 -11.82 1.60 -17.01
C VAL A 170 -12.29 3.00 -17.37
N GLN A 171 -13.35 3.49 -16.72
CA GLN A 171 -13.74 4.88 -16.84
C GLN A 171 -12.80 5.75 -15.99
N ALA A 172 -12.03 6.61 -16.65
CA ALA A 172 -11.14 7.53 -15.96
C ALA A 172 -11.91 8.72 -15.38
N LEU A 173 -11.73 8.97 -14.10
CA LEU A 173 -12.31 10.09 -13.35
C LEU A 173 -11.22 10.98 -12.78
N THR A 174 -11.42 12.29 -12.79
CA THR A 174 -10.49 13.27 -12.24
C THR A 174 -11.20 14.40 -11.52
N GLY A 175 -10.47 15.08 -10.67
CA GLY A 175 -10.98 16.23 -9.94
C GLY A 175 -12.14 15.90 -9.01
N ASP A 176 -12.74 16.92 -8.42
CA ASP A 176 -13.80 16.74 -7.43
C ASP A 176 -15.14 16.27 -8.06
N ALA A 177 -15.46 16.76 -9.25
CA ALA A 177 -16.65 16.32 -9.97
C ALA A 177 -16.60 14.83 -10.33
N GLY A 178 -15.45 14.34 -10.86
CA GLY A 178 -15.25 12.93 -11.16
C GLY A 178 -15.26 12.06 -9.88
N LEU A 179 -14.68 12.54 -8.79
CA LEU A 179 -14.76 11.86 -7.50
C LEU A 179 -16.20 11.72 -7.03
N SER A 180 -17.00 12.80 -7.09
CA SER A 180 -18.42 12.77 -6.72
C SER A 180 -19.22 11.80 -7.58
N GLU A 181 -18.96 11.78 -8.90
CA GLU A 181 -19.61 10.86 -9.83
C GLU A 181 -19.32 9.40 -9.45
N GLY A 182 -18.05 9.05 -9.21
CA GLY A 182 -17.65 7.70 -8.82
C GLY A 182 -18.24 7.27 -7.48
N LEU A 183 -18.17 8.13 -6.45
CA LEU A 183 -18.72 7.87 -5.12
C LEU A 183 -20.25 7.67 -5.11
N ALA A 184 -20.97 8.39 -5.97
CA ALA A 184 -22.44 8.29 -6.03
C ALA A 184 -22.93 6.94 -6.54
N ARG A 185 -22.11 6.17 -7.27
CA ARG A 185 -22.56 4.96 -7.94
C ARG A 185 -21.78 3.69 -7.58
N CYS A 186 -20.70 3.77 -6.80
CA CYS A 186 -19.90 2.59 -6.48
C CYS A 186 -20.54 1.74 -5.38
N ASP A 187 -20.41 0.41 -5.52
CA ASP A 187 -20.72 -0.58 -4.50
C ASP A 187 -19.49 -0.90 -3.65
N TYR A 188 -18.30 -0.69 -4.21
CA TYR A 188 -17.01 -0.87 -3.55
C TYR A 188 -16.11 0.32 -3.81
N LEU A 189 -15.53 0.86 -2.73
CA LEU A 189 -14.57 1.96 -2.76
C LEU A 189 -13.20 1.45 -2.31
N ILE A 190 -12.26 1.34 -3.25
CA ILE A 190 -10.91 0.80 -2.97
C ILE A 190 -9.91 1.93 -2.95
N ASN A 191 -9.25 2.14 -1.82
CA ASN A 191 -8.20 3.15 -1.66
C ASN A 191 -6.81 2.55 -1.85
N LEU A 192 -6.10 3.05 -2.86
CA LEU A 192 -4.70 2.77 -3.20
C LEU A 192 -3.89 4.08 -3.33
N LEU A 193 -4.39 5.17 -2.75
CA LEU A 193 -3.67 6.45 -2.75
C LEU A 193 -2.40 6.36 -1.88
N PRO A 194 -1.32 7.01 -2.27
CA PRO A 194 -0.17 7.22 -1.38
C PRO A 194 -0.59 8.14 -0.23
N LEU A 195 0.14 8.08 0.89
CA LEU A 195 -0.04 9.03 1.98
C LEU A 195 0.80 10.28 1.70
N THR A 196 0.10 11.39 1.49
CA THR A 196 0.65 12.73 1.29
C THR A 196 -0.15 13.71 2.14
N ASP A 197 0.30 14.95 2.25
CA ASP A 197 -0.50 15.98 2.93
C ASP A 197 -1.89 16.14 2.32
N ALA A 198 -2.02 15.98 1.00
CA ALA A 198 -3.31 16.07 0.29
C ALA A 198 -4.22 14.84 0.48
N THR A 199 -3.68 13.70 0.86
CA THR A 199 -4.44 12.44 1.04
C THR A 199 -4.59 12.02 2.49
N ARG A 200 -3.94 12.71 3.42
CA ARG A 200 -4.12 12.52 4.85
C ARG A 200 -5.56 12.81 5.27
N GLY A 201 -6.21 11.83 5.89
CA GLY A 201 -7.62 11.94 6.27
C GLY A 201 -8.57 12.15 5.08
N PHE A 202 -8.20 11.72 3.89
CA PHE A 202 -9.01 11.86 2.68
C PHE A 202 -10.32 11.07 2.77
N LEU A 203 -10.26 9.86 3.34
CA LEU A 203 -11.42 9.02 3.63
C LEU A 203 -12.05 9.48 4.96
N ASN A 204 -12.97 10.42 4.89
CA ASN A 204 -13.58 11.10 6.04
C ASN A 204 -15.10 11.24 5.86
N ALA A 205 -15.77 11.82 6.86
CA ALA A 205 -17.21 12.02 6.85
C ALA A 205 -17.72 12.79 5.63
N ASP A 206 -16.96 13.78 5.14
CA ASP A 206 -17.36 14.57 3.96
C ASP A 206 -17.36 13.73 2.69
N LEU A 207 -16.34 12.88 2.53
CA LEU A 207 -16.27 11.95 1.41
C LEU A 207 -17.38 10.89 1.52
N PHE A 208 -17.60 10.30 2.70
CA PHE A 208 -18.60 9.25 2.89
C PHE A 208 -20.03 9.77 2.65
N ARG A 209 -20.35 11.02 2.98
CA ARG A 209 -21.67 11.63 2.68
C ARG A 209 -21.98 11.69 1.18
N ARG A 210 -20.98 11.60 0.30
CA ARG A 210 -21.14 11.61 -1.16
C ARG A 210 -21.52 10.23 -1.71
N CYS A 211 -21.35 9.16 -0.91
CA CYS A 211 -21.72 7.80 -1.29
C CYS A 211 -23.26 7.63 -1.25
N GLN A 212 -23.84 7.05 -2.31
CA GLN A 212 -25.29 6.86 -2.41
C GLN A 212 -25.71 5.37 -2.43
N GLN A 213 -24.78 4.46 -2.71
CA GLN A 213 -25.02 3.02 -2.81
C GLN A 213 -24.56 2.22 -1.57
N LYS A 214 -24.23 2.90 -0.46
CA LYS A 214 -23.70 2.28 0.74
C LYS A 214 -22.47 1.39 0.46
N PRO A 215 -21.43 1.92 -0.19
CA PRO A 215 -20.32 1.08 -0.60
C PRO A 215 -19.59 0.44 0.59
N VAL A 216 -18.95 -0.68 0.32
CA VAL A 216 -17.91 -1.23 1.20
C VAL A 216 -16.61 -0.52 0.92
N VAL A 217 -15.98 0.02 1.96
CA VAL A 217 -14.68 0.70 1.87
C VAL A 217 -13.57 -0.31 2.07
N MET A 218 -12.64 -0.40 1.12
CA MET A 218 -11.41 -1.18 1.27
C MET A 218 -10.20 -0.24 1.30
N ASN A 219 -9.47 -0.22 2.41
CA ASN A 219 -8.23 0.54 2.51
C ASN A 219 -7.01 -0.39 2.47
N VAL A 220 -6.31 -0.38 1.35
CA VAL A 220 -5.05 -1.10 1.09
C VAL A 220 -3.92 -0.15 0.68
N GLY A 221 -4.14 1.16 0.82
CA GLY A 221 -3.14 2.21 0.60
C GLY A 221 -2.33 2.49 1.87
N ARG A 222 -2.82 3.43 2.69
CA ARG A 222 -2.20 3.80 3.96
C ARG A 222 -3.26 4.12 5.01
N GLY A 223 -2.99 3.75 6.26
CA GLY A 223 -3.89 4.03 7.40
C GLY A 223 -4.16 5.51 7.57
N GLY A 224 -3.12 6.35 7.49
CA GLY A 224 -3.24 7.80 7.64
C GLY A 224 -4.15 8.52 6.62
N SER A 225 -4.60 7.83 5.57
CA SER A 225 -5.62 8.36 4.65
C SER A 225 -7.05 8.24 5.18
N LEU A 226 -7.27 7.48 6.25
CA LEU A 226 -8.58 7.20 6.84
C LEU A 226 -8.75 7.92 8.18
N VAL A 227 -9.94 8.49 8.41
CA VAL A 227 -10.39 8.98 9.73
C VAL A 227 -11.26 7.88 10.36
N ASP A 228 -10.70 7.16 11.32
CA ASP A 228 -11.28 5.94 11.91
C ASP A 228 -12.68 6.18 12.50
N ALA A 229 -12.85 7.26 13.27
CA ALA A 229 -14.13 7.62 13.90
C ALA A 229 -15.23 7.95 12.87
N ASP A 230 -14.85 8.60 11.76
CA ASP A 230 -15.78 8.92 10.68
C ASP A 230 -16.24 7.67 9.95
N LEU A 231 -15.34 6.69 9.74
CA LEU A 231 -15.67 5.40 9.13
C LEU A 231 -16.69 4.64 9.99
N LEU A 232 -16.41 4.47 11.28
CA LEU A 232 -17.31 3.77 12.20
C LEU A 232 -18.69 4.46 12.26
N THR A 233 -18.70 5.78 12.38
CA THR A 233 -19.95 6.57 12.36
C THR A 233 -20.73 6.36 11.06
N ALA A 234 -20.07 6.35 9.92
CA ALA A 234 -20.72 6.17 8.63
C ALA A 234 -21.28 4.75 8.45
N ILE A 235 -20.62 3.73 8.99
CA ILE A 235 -21.11 2.35 9.00
C ILE A 235 -22.32 2.22 9.92
N ASP A 236 -22.23 2.72 11.17
CA ASP A 236 -23.30 2.65 12.16
C ASP A 236 -24.59 3.35 11.71
N ASN A 237 -24.44 4.47 11.00
CA ASN A 237 -25.56 5.21 10.42
C ASN A 237 -26.09 4.58 9.11
N GLY A 238 -25.53 3.46 8.65
CA GLY A 238 -25.91 2.78 7.41
C GLY A 238 -25.62 3.56 6.14
N GLN A 239 -24.70 4.49 6.17
CA GLN A 239 -24.19 5.24 5.02
C GLN A 239 -23.18 4.42 4.21
N LEU A 240 -22.39 3.59 4.91
CA LEU A 240 -21.48 2.60 4.33
C LEU A 240 -21.98 1.19 4.63
N GLY A 241 -21.71 0.25 3.73
CA GLY A 241 -22.02 -1.17 3.92
C GLY A 241 -21.08 -1.88 4.88
N GLY A 242 -19.88 -1.35 5.07
CA GLY A 242 -18.83 -1.86 5.95
C GLY A 242 -17.44 -1.53 5.45
N ALA A 243 -16.43 -2.19 6.00
CA ALA A 243 -15.04 -1.95 5.63
C ALA A 243 -14.15 -3.20 5.65
N VAL A 244 -13.14 -3.20 4.79
CA VAL A 244 -11.98 -4.12 4.80
C VAL A 244 -10.73 -3.27 4.91
N LEU A 245 -10.01 -3.40 6.01
CA LEU A 245 -8.86 -2.56 6.34
C LEU A 245 -7.62 -3.43 6.49
N ASP A 246 -6.61 -3.16 5.67
CA ASP A 246 -5.31 -3.84 5.72
C ASP A 246 -4.22 -2.94 6.33
N VAL A 247 -4.49 -1.63 6.44
CA VAL A 247 -3.54 -0.62 6.91
C VAL A 247 -4.19 0.30 7.95
N PHE A 248 -3.39 0.77 8.92
CA PHE A 248 -3.89 1.51 10.09
C PHE A 248 -3.02 2.71 10.42
N ASN A 249 -3.59 3.68 11.15
CA ASN A 249 -2.86 4.85 11.65
C ASN A 249 -1.74 4.45 12.62
N THR A 250 -1.96 3.41 13.42
CA THR A 250 -0.95 2.81 14.30
C THR A 250 -0.83 1.33 13.94
N GLU A 251 0.36 0.89 13.61
CA GLU A 251 0.68 -0.50 13.30
C GLU A 251 1.80 -1.02 14.20
N PRO A 252 1.60 -2.16 14.89
CA PRO A 252 0.41 -3.02 14.94
C PRO A 252 -0.84 -2.32 15.47
N LEU A 253 -2.03 -2.68 14.95
CA LEU A 253 -3.31 -2.17 15.45
C LEU A 253 -3.47 -2.52 16.95
N PRO A 254 -3.71 -1.53 17.85
CA PRO A 254 -3.91 -1.78 19.27
C PRO A 254 -5.00 -2.82 19.55
N ALA A 255 -4.78 -3.68 20.55
CA ALA A 255 -5.67 -4.80 20.84
C ALA A 255 -7.08 -4.35 21.33
N ASP A 256 -7.20 -3.14 21.82
CA ASP A 256 -8.43 -2.50 22.29
C ASP A 256 -9.10 -1.61 21.25
N HIS A 257 -8.63 -1.60 19.99
CA HIS A 257 -9.19 -0.77 18.93
C HIS A 257 -10.58 -1.28 18.50
N ASP A 258 -11.53 -0.36 18.32
CA ASP A 258 -12.94 -0.67 17.99
C ASP A 258 -13.10 -1.50 16.69
N PHE A 259 -12.18 -1.40 15.76
CA PHE A 259 -12.23 -2.19 14.52
C PHE A 259 -12.24 -3.70 14.77
N TRP A 260 -11.63 -4.21 15.85
CA TRP A 260 -11.60 -5.64 16.16
C TRP A 260 -12.99 -6.21 16.49
N SER A 261 -13.83 -5.39 17.14
CA SER A 261 -15.14 -5.82 17.63
C SER A 261 -16.30 -5.46 16.70
N HIS A 262 -16.07 -4.58 15.73
CA HIS A 262 -17.15 -4.10 14.85
C HIS A 262 -17.58 -5.17 13.84
N PRO A 263 -18.88 -5.57 13.79
CA PRO A 263 -19.35 -6.71 12.98
C PRO A 263 -19.19 -6.51 11.47
N LEU A 264 -19.16 -5.27 10.98
CA LEU A 264 -19.03 -4.91 9.58
C LEU A 264 -17.62 -4.40 9.20
N VAL A 265 -16.63 -4.57 10.06
CA VAL A 265 -15.22 -4.26 9.76
C VAL A 265 -14.41 -5.56 9.71
N ARG A 266 -13.58 -5.68 8.71
CA ARG A 266 -12.61 -6.77 8.54
C ARG A 266 -11.22 -6.19 8.61
N VAL A 267 -10.37 -6.80 9.44
CA VAL A 267 -8.99 -6.38 9.69
C VAL A 267 -8.04 -7.43 9.18
N THR A 268 -7.02 -7.01 8.43
CA THR A 268 -5.85 -7.84 8.10
C THR A 268 -4.56 -7.06 8.40
N PRO A 269 -3.48 -7.73 8.80
CA PRO A 269 -2.30 -7.07 9.37
C PRO A 269 -1.28 -6.64 8.30
N HIS A 270 -1.66 -5.72 7.40
CA HIS A 270 -0.82 -5.13 6.34
C HIS A 270 -0.17 -6.21 5.44
N ILE A 271 -1.01 -7.09 4.90
CA ILE A 271 -0.60 -8.26 4.10
C ILE A 271 -1.12 -8.24 2.66
N ALA A 272 -1.86 -7.21 2.27
CA ALA A 272 -2.44 -7.11 0.93
C ALA A 272 -1.40 -7.26 -0.18
N SER A 273 -0.20 -6.76 0.05
CA SER A 273 0.92 -6.97 -0.86
C SER A 273 2.25 -6.81 -0.14
N THR A 274 2.91 -7.94 0.13
CA THR A 274 4.21 -7.99 0.80
C THR A 274 5.35 -8.01 -0.21
N SER A 275 6.41 -7.25 0.07
CA SER A 275 7.64 -7.26 -0.73
C SER A 275 8.43 -8.54 -0.46
N GLU A 276 8.84 -9.23 -1.53
CA GLU A 276 9.72 -10.39 -1.43
C GLU A 276 11.16 -9.91 -1.32
N PRO A 277 11.92 -10.24 -0.25
CA PRO A 277 13.27 -9.71 -0.04
C PRO A 277 14.19 -9.91 -1.24
N SER A 278 14.23 -11.12 -1.82
CA SER A 278 15.08 -11.42 -2.98
C SER A 278 14.78 -10.54 -4.21
N GLU A 279 13.50 -10.21 -4.46
CA GLU A 279 13.12 -9.30 -5.55
C GLU A 279 13.51 -7.84 -5.25
N VAL A 280 13.41 -7.42 -3.99
CA VAL A 280 13.85 -6.07 -3.57
C VAL A 280 15.35 -5.93 -3.79
N ILE A 281 16.13 -6.95 -3.37
CA ILE A 281 17.59 -6.95 -3.52
C ILE A 281 18.00 -6.99 -4.99
N ALA A 282 17.34 -7.79 -5.82
CA ALA A 282 17.58 -7.78 -7.26
C ALA A 282 17.39 -6.39 -7.87
N LEU A 283 16.31 -5.71 -7.52
CA LEU A 283 16.05 -4.34 -7.98
C LEU A 283 17.07 -3.35 -7.42
N ALA A 284 17.46 -3.48 -6.15
CA ALA A 284 18.45 -2.63 -5.52
C ALA A 284 19.82 -2.74 -6.24
N ILE A 285 20.27 -3.95 -6.52
CA ILE A 285 21.51 -4.21 -7.26
C ILE A 285 21.45 -3.59 -8.68
N GLU A 286 20.33 -3.74 -9.37
CA GLU A 286 20.14 -3.16 -10.70
C GLU A 286 20.13 -1.62 -10.61
N ASN A 287 19.43 -1.04 -9.65
CA ASN A 287 19.38 0.41 -9.45
C ASN A 287 20.74 0.99 -9.05
N LEU A 288 21.54 0.26 -8.25
CA LEU A 288 22.90 0.67 -7.94
C LEU A 288 23.80 0.70 -9.18
N LYS A 289 23.70 -0.31 -10.07
CA LYS A 289 24.43 -0.34 -11.36
C LYS A 289 24.07 0.85 -12.22
N ARG A 290 22.77 1.16 -12.33
CA ARG A 290 22.27 2.32 -13.08
C ARG A 290 22.78 3.64 -12.50
N HIS A 291 22.70 3.78 -11.19
CA HIS A 291 23.19 4.96 -10.47
C HIS A 291 24.68 5.21 -10.73
N ARG A 292 25.52 4.17 -10.70
CA ARG A 292 26.95 4.22 -11.04
C ARG A 292 27.22 4.59 -12.50
N ALA A 293 26.31 4.20 -13.40
CA ALA A 293 26.38 4.58 -14.80
C ALA A 293 25.89 6.00 -15.10
N GLY A 294 25.33 6.69 -14.09
CA GLY A 294 24.69 8.00 -14.26
C GLY A 294 23.28 7.94 -14.85
N ASP A 295 22.70 6.74 -14.90
CA ASP A 295 21.32 6.51 -15.36
C ASP A 295 20.30 6.70 -14.22
N ALA A 296 19.06 7.08 -14.58
CA ALA A 296 17.96 7.14 -13.63
C ALA A 296 17.66 5.73 -13.08
N PRO A 297 17.35 5.58 -11.79
CA PRO A 297 16.94 4.29 -11.24
C PRO A 297 15.60 3.85 -11.86
N LEU A 298 15.31 2.56 -11.79
CA LEU A 298 13.98 2.02 -12.05
C LEU A 298 13.03 2.44 -10.93
N PHE A 299 11.81 2.79 -11.27
CA PHE A 299 10.77 3.27 -10.36
C PHE A 299 11.20 4.46 -9.48
N PRO A 300 11.70 5.54 -10.11
CA PRO A 300 12.11 6.74 -9.38
C PRO A 300 10.94 7.39 -8.67
N VAL A 301 11.23 8.08 -7.58
CA VAL A 301 10.26 8.82 -6.78
C VAL A 301 10.65 10.28 -6.73
N ASP A 302 9.69 11.16 -6.95
CA ASP A 302 9.84 12.59 -6.72
C ASP A 302 9.34 12.93 -5.30
N LEU A 303 10.27 12.98 -4.34
CA LEU A 303 9.93 13.28 -2.96
C LEU A 303 9.32 14.68 -2.75
N SER A 304 9.49 15.62 -3.71
CA SER A 304 8.83 16.93 -3.63
C SER A 304 7.31 16.82 -3.83
N GLN A 305 6.85 15.72 -4.42
CA GLN A 305 5.44 15.36 -4.56
C GLN A 305 4.98 14.30 -3.54
N GLU A 306 5.88 13.90 -2.63
CA GLU A 306 5.65 12.94 -1.54
C GLU A 306 5.40 11.47 -2.00
N TYR A 307 5.59 11.13 -3.31
CA TYR A 307 5.39 9.75 -3.78
C TYR A 307 6.09 9.44 -5.12
#